data_bfeaff363b51b69bac4cb8966d1f277c
#
_entry.id   bfeaff363b51b69bac4cb8966d1f277c
#
_cell.length_a   1.000
_cell.length_b   1.000
_cell.length_c   1.000
_cell.angle_alpha   90.00
_cell.angle_beta   90.00
_cell.angle_gamma   90.00
#
_symmetry.space_group_name_H-M   'P 1'
#
loop_
_entity.id
_entity.type
_entity.pdbx_description
1 polymer ?
#
loop_
_entity_poly.entity_id
_entity_poly.type
_entity_poly.pdbx_seq_one_letter_code
_entity_poly.pdbx_strand_id
1 'polypeptide(L)'
;GDHPVTVMPDAAAYTRPEIGGLVLGIQEPDCKTFDARDLPDDPNAFSATEGEEHWDILVDGINAIQPFFPDVMTSRFSNYISGLSAYTPDGAIILGPVPGVSGFLCAAGCCGSGVALSAGIGAAITDLALEREPSFDIAPFDPGRFGSVDPFCSNFREQCAAARSAKSRLLPAPAVTSTLQA
;
A
#
# COMPACT_ATOMS: atom_id res chain seq x y z
N GLY A 1 20.69 -7.19 17.12
CA GLY A 1 19.73 -7.57 18.16
C GLY A 1 18.60 -8.40 17.58
N ASP A 2 18.11 -9.32 18.37
CA ASP A 2 17.11 -10.31 17.95
C ASP A 2 15.69 -9.78 18.19
N HIS A 3 15.43 -8.55 17.76
CA HIS A 3 14.07 -8.02 17.83
C HIS A 3 13.19 -8.65 16.73
N PRO A 4 12.00 -9.11 17.05
CA PRO A 4 11.05 -9.53 16.03
C PRO A 4 10.56 -8.35 15.20
N VAL A 5 10.01 -8.61 14.02
CA VAL A 5 9.16 -7.64 13.35
C VAL A 5 7.96 -7.36 14.25
N THR A 6 7.75 -6.13 14.61
CA THR A 6 6.69 -5.72 15.53
C THR A 6 5.73 -4.79 14.81
N VAL A 7 4.45 -5.12 14.86
CA VAL A 7 3.37 -4.25 14.34
C VAL A 7 2.61 -3.68 15.52
N MET A 8 2.41 -2.38 15.52
CA MET A 8 1.72 -1.61 16.56
C MET A 8 0.48 -0.93 15.94
N PRO A 9 -0.66 -1.62 15.85
CA PRO A 9 -1.85 -1.09 15.18
C PRO A 9 -2.35 0.21 15.79
N ASP A 10 -2.30 0.31 17.12
CA ASP A 10 -2.76 1.50 17.86
C ASP A 10 -1.91 2.75 17.58
N ALA A 11 -0.64 2.53 17.22
CA ALA A 11 0.29 3.60 16.85
C ALA A 11 0.41 3.76 15.32
N ALA A 12 -0.35 2.99 14.54
CA ALA A 12 -0.23 2.91 13.09
C ALA A 12 1.24 2.78 12.62
N ALA A 13 2.02 1.96 13.32
CA ALA A 13 3.45 1.83 13.11
C ALA A 13 3.92 0.38 13.12
N TYR A 14 5.09 0.16 12.56
CA TYR A 14 5.80 -1.12 12.67
C TYR A 14 7.30 -0.89 12.81
N THR A 15 7.98 -1.87 13.39
CA THR A 15 9.42 -1.90 13.43
C THR A 15 9.94 -3.24 12.91
N ARG A 16 11.13 -3.22 12.34
CA ARG A 16 11.89 -4.42 12.03
C ARG A 16 13.39 -4.21 12.32
N PRO A 17 14.12 -5.28 12.67
CA PRO A 17 15.56 -5.21 12.78
C PRO A 17 16.22 -4.81 11.47
N GLU A 18 17.26 -4.01 11.57
CA GLU A 18 18.16 -3.67 10.47
C GLU A 18 19.60 -3.71 10.99
N ILE A 19 20.58 -3.74 10.11
CA ILE A 19 21.99 -3.79 10.49
C ILE A 19 22.35 -2.58 11.36
N GLY A 20 22.63 -2.85 12.62
CA GLY A 20 23.00 -1.81 13.58
C GLY A 20 21.86 -0.95 14.13
N GLY A 21 20.60 -1.31 13.88
CA GLY A 21 19.47 -0.53 14.34
C GLY A 21 18.10 -1.14 14.05
N LEU A 22 17.12 -0.26 13.87
CA LEU A 22 15.75 -0.60 13.52
C LEU A 22 15.29 0.25 12.34
N VAL A 23 14.51 -0.36 11.45
CA VAL A 23 13.62 0.39 10.57
C VAL A 23 12.33 0.66 11.32
N LEU A 24 11.90 1.90 11.32
CA LEU A 24 10.60 2.33 11.79
C LEU A 24 9.76 2.75 10.59
N GLY A 25 8.62 2.12 10.42
CA GLY A 25 7.62 2.52 9.44
C GLY A 25 6.40 3.11 10.13
N ILE A 26 5.97 4.26 9.66
CA ILE A 26 4.78 4.95 10.14
C ILE A 26 3.78 4.96 9.00
N GLN A 27 2.52 4.71 9.32
CA GLN A 27 1.42 4.72 8.37
C GLN A 27 0.55 5.94 8.68
N GLU A 28 0.56 6.89 7.77
CA GLU A 28 -0.19 8.12 7.90
C GLU A 28 -1.71 7.85 7.97
N PRO A 29 -2.43 8.55 8.85
CA PRO A 29 -3.89 8.41 8.99
C PRO A 29 -4.65 8.99 7.80
N ASP A 30 -4.09 10.02 7.16
CA ASP A 30 -4.66 10.72 6.01
C ASP A 30 -3.69 10.61 4.83
N CYS A 31 -3.83 9.51 4.10
CA CYS A 31 -2.95 9.23 2.97
C CYS A 31 -3.20 10.20 1.82
N LYS A 32 -2.14 10.85 1.33
CA LYS A 32 -2.20 11.67 0.12
C LYS A 32 -2.15 10.78 -1.12
N THR A 33 -2.86 11.19 -2.16
CA THR A 33 -2.78 10.60 -3.49
C THR A 33 -2.01 11.51 -4.42
N PHE A 34 -1.32 10.90 -5.36
CA PHE A 34 -0.60 11.61 -6.41
C PHE A 34 -1.19 11.24 -7.76
N ASP A 35 -1.33 12.21 -8.64
CA ASP A 35 -1.67 11.95 -10.03
C ASP A 35 -0.41 11.42 -10.74
N ALA A 36 -0.55 10.28 -11.41
CA ALA A 36 0.60 9.67 -12.09
C ALA A 36 1.18 10.57 -13.20
N ARG A 37 0.41 11.53 -13.71
CA ARG A 37 0.86 12.50 -14.72
C ARG A 37 1.74 13.61 -14.15
N ASP A 38 1.64 13.84 -12.84
CA ASP A 38 2.40 14.87 -12.13
C ASP A 38 3.67 14.30 -11.46
N LEU A 39 3.90 13.00 -11.59
CA LEU A 39 5.09 12.36 -11.05
C LEU A 39 6.32 12.67 -11.93
N PRO A 40 7.52 12.81 -11.32
CA PRO A 40 8.74 12.99 -12.08
C PRO A 40 9.09 11.72 -12.88
N ASP A 41 9.69 11.91 -14.07
CA ASP A 41 10.17 10.80 -14.90
C ASP A 41 11.24 9.95 -14.19
N ASP A 42 12.08 10.57 -13.37
CA ASP A 42 13.01 9.88 -12.50
C ASP A 42 12.38 9.61 -11.14
N PRO A 43 12.09 8.35 -10.77
CA PRO A 43 11.54 7.99 -9.47
C PRO A 43 12.40 8.45 -8.28
N ASN A 44 13.70 8.62 -8.47
CA ASN A 44 14.59 9.12 -7.41
C ASN A 44 14.41 10.62 -7.14
N ALA A 45 13.83 11.35 -8.07
CA ALA A 45 13.46 12.75 -7.87
C ALA A 45 12.15 12.92 -7.09
N PHE A 46 11.40 11.82 -6.87
CA PHE A 46 10.18 11.88 -6.08
C PHE A 46 10.51 11.97 -4.59
N SER A 47 9.95 12.97 -3.93
CA SER A 47 9.95 13.07 -2.47
C SER A 47 8.54 13.33 -1.97
N ALA A 48 8.02 12.43 -1.16
CA ALA A 48 6.75 12.64 -0.47
C ALA A 48 6.89 13.63 0.70
N THR A 49 8.10 14.09 1.00
CA THR A 49 8.43 14.95 2.12
C THR A 49 8.83 16.37 1.73
N GLU A 50 8.54 16.78 0.52
CA GLU A 50 8.68 18.18 0.15
C GLU A 50 7.58 19.00 0.85
N GLY A 51 7.95 19.60 1.97
CA GLY A 51 7.09 20.44 2.79
C GLY A 51 7.16 20.09 4.29
N GLU A 52 6.92 21.07 5.13
CA GLU A 52 6.95 20.91 6.60
C GLU A 52 5.88 19.95 7.11
N GLU A 53 4.75 19.87 6.43
CA GLU A 53 3.59 19.04 6.81
C GLU A 53 3.89 17.54 6.95
N HIS A 54 4.93 17.06 6.28
CA HIS A 54 5.25 15.62 6.28
C HIS A 54 6.12 15.22 7.47
N TRP A 55 6.85 16.16 8.04
CA TRP A 55 7.64 15.91 9.24
C TRP A 55 6.75 15.77 10.47
N ASP A 56 5.61 16.46 10.52
CA ASP A 56 4.66 16.35 11.62
C ASP A 56 4.15 14.92 11.76
N ILE A 57 3.88 14.23 10.66
CA ILE A 57 3.44 12.83 10.65
C ILE A 57 4.51 11.91 11.29
N LEU A 58 5.79 12.17 11.00
CA LEU A 58 6.89 11.41 11.61
C LEU A 58 7.00 11.71 13.09
N VAL A 59 6.88 12.96 13.51
CA VAL A 59 6.92 13.38 14.91
C VAL A 59 5.77 12.74 15.68
N ASP A 60 4.57 12.80 15.14
CA ASP A 60 3.39 12.18 15.76
C ASP A 60 3.53 10.67 15.87
N GLY A 61 4.03 10.02 14.81
CA GLY A 61 4.31 8.59 14.82
C GLY A 61 5.38 8.21 15.85
N ILE A 62 6.46 8.97 15.96
CA ILE A 62 7.52 8.77 16.98
C ILE A 62 6.93 8.91 18.38
N ASN A 63 6.12 9.93 18.63
CA ASN A 63 5.45 10.12 19.91
C ASN A 63 4.51 8.95 20.24
N ALA A 64 3.80 8.43 19.25
CA ALA A 64 2.88 7.30 19.44
C ALA A 64 3.60 5.98 19.79
N ILE A 65 4.83 5.78 19.31
CA ILE A 65 5.60 4.56 19.59
C ILE A 65 6.49 4.67 20.83
N GLN A 66 6.74 5.88 21.33
CA GLN A 66 7.60 6.11 22.50
C GLN A 66 7.25 5.21 23.70
N PRO A 67 5.98 4.95 24.04
CA PRO A 67 5.64 4.06 25.15
C PRO A 67 6.16 2.62 24.99
N PHE A 68 6.35 2.18 23.76
CA PHE A 68 6.81 0.81 23.42
C PHE A 68 8.32 0.76 23.18
N PHE A 69 8.89 1.85 22.66
CA PHE A 69 10.30 1.99 22.34
C PHE A 69 10.84 3.33 22.84
N PRO A 70 11.10 3.48 24.15
CA PRO A 70 11.52 4.76 24.73
C PRO A 70 12.79 5.34 24.10
N ASP A 71 13.70 4.48 23.67
CA ASP A 71 14.97 4.89 23.07
C ASP A 71 14.81 5.60 21.71
N VAL A 72 13.62 5.55 21.11
CA VAL A 72 13.37 6.26 19.84
C VAL A 72 13.61 7.76 19.97
N MET A 73 13.31 8.35 21.13
CA MET A 73 13.46 9.78 21.39
C MET A 73 14.92 10.23 21.44
N THR A 74 15.85 9.32 21.73
CA THR A 74 17.30 9.59 21.82
C THR A 74 18.07 9.01 20.64
N SER A 75 17.38 8.25 19.78
CA SER A 75 17.98 7.63 18.61
C SER A 75 18.28 8.65 17.52
N ARG A 76 19.27 8.34 16.70
CA ARG A 76 19.58 9.11 15.50
C ARG A 76 19.00 8.40 14.28
N PHE A 77 18.29 9.15 13.45
CA PHE A 77 17.85 8.66 12.15
C PHE A 77 19.01 8.82 11.15
N SER A 78 19.45 7.73 10.56
CA SER A 78 20.54 7.72 9.57
C SER A 78 20.01 7.84 8.15
N ASN A 79 18.83 7.30 7.91
CA ASN A 79 18.21 7.29 6.58
C ASN A 79 16.71 7.57 6.72
N TYR A 80 16.19 8.26 5.75
CA TYR A 80 14.77 8.47 5.55
C TYR A 80 14.37 7.91 4.19
N ILE A 81 13.32 7.11 4.16
CA ILE A 81 12.79 6.50 2.93
C ILE A 81 11.31 6.81 2.85
N SER A 82 10.91 7.44 1.77
CA SER A 82 9.52 7.60 1.38
C SER A 82 9.31 7.04 -0.02
N GLY A 83 8.09 6.62 -0.33
CA GLY A 83 7.79 6.10 -1.65
C GLY A 83 6.30 5.91 -1.87
N LEU A 84 5.93 5.78 -3.13
CA LEU A 84 4.56 5.55 -3.53
C LEU A 84 4.18 4.09 -3.37
N SER A 85 2.98 3.86 -2.86
CA SER A 85 2.36 2.54 -2.80
C SER A 85 1.12 2.52 -3.69
N ALA A 86 0.97 1.46 -4.49
CA ALA A 86 -0.22 1.27 -5.31
C ALA A 86 -1.36 0.66 -4.48
N TYR A 87 -2.47 1.36 -4.43
CA TYR A 87 -3.69 0.92 -3.73
C TYR A 87 -4.89 0.93 -4.66
N THR A 88 -5.77 -0.01 -4.45
CA THR A 88 -7.09 -0.12 -5.07
C THR A 88 -8.15 0.41 -4.11
N PRO A 89 -9.36 0.76 -4.60
CA PRO A 89 -10.44 1.27 -3.75
C PRO A 89 -10.88 0.32 -2.63
N ASP A 90 -10.77 -0.99 -2.86
CA ASP A 90 -11.15 -2.03 -1.90
C ASP A 90 -9.97 -2.56 -1.07
N GLY A 91 -8.76 -2.07 -1.32
CA GLY A 91 -7.56 -2.52 -0.63
C GLY A 91 -7.09 -3.94 -1.00
N ALA A 92 -7.69 -4.57 -2.01
CA ALA A 92 -7.31 -5.88 -2.51
C ALA A 92 -6.49 -5.79 -3.80
N ILE A 93 -5.62 -6.76 -4.04
CA ILE A 93 -4.79 -6.81 -5.26
C ILE A 93 -5.65 -6.90 -6.52
N ILE A 94 -5.08 -6.53 -7.66
CA ILE A 94 -5.60 -6.82 -8.99
C ILE A 94 -4.84 -8.04 -9.51
N LEU A 95 -5.57 -9.09 -9.91
CA LEU A 95 -4.96 -10.33 -10.38
C LEU A 95 -5.86 -11.03 -11.38
N GLY A 96 -5.39 -11.22 -12.60
CA GLY A 96 -6.13 -11.96 -13.60
C GLY A 96 -6.02 -11.41 -15.02
N PRO A 97 -6.78 -11.95 -15.97
CA PRO A 97 -6.84 -11.45 -17.33
C PRO A 97 -7.53 -10.09 -17.39
N VAL A 98 -6.96 -9.18 -18.17
CA VAL A 98 -7.54 -7.83 -18.35
C VAL A 98 -8.70 -7.90 -19.34
N PRO A 99 -9.91 -7.44 -18.96
CA PRO A 99 -11.08 -7.45 -19.83
C PRO A 99 -10.82 -6.71 -21.15
N GLY A 100 -11.21 -7.32 -22.27
CA GLY A 100 -11.10 -6.72 -23.59
C GLY A 100 -9.71 -6.73 -24.22
N VAL A 101 -8.66 -7.24 -23.52
CA VAL A 101 -7.30 -7.34 -24.06
C VAL A 101 -6.83 -8.78 -24.01
N SER A 102 -6.97 -9.49 -25.13
CA SER A 102 -6.59 -10.90 -25.21
C SER A 102 -5.09 -11.11 -24.90
N GLY A 103 -4.80 -12.13 -24.09
CA GLY A 103 -3.43 -12.50 -23.69
C GLY A 103 -2.75 -11.57 -22.70
N PHE A 104 -3.43 -10.54 -22.20
CA PHE A 104 -2.86 -9.63 -21.19
C PHE A 104 -3.30 -10.03 -19.79
N LEU A 105 -2.33 -10.45 -18.98
CA LEU A 105 -2.51 -10.78 -17.57
C LEU A 105 -1.98 -9.63 -16.71
N CYS A 106 -2.72 -9.27 -15.68
CA CYS A 106 -2.37 -8.21 -14.75
C CYS A 106 -2.15 -8.78 -13.34
N ALA A 107 -1.09 -8.33 -12.68
CA ALA A 107 -0.86 -8.49 -11.25
C ALA A 107 -0.35 -7.16 -10.69
N ALA A 108 -1.21 -6.40 -10.07
CA ALA A 108 -0.92 -5.02 -9.65
C ALA A 108 -1.69 -4.62 -8.39
N GLY A 109 -1.50 -3.39 -7.93
CA GLY A 109 -2.25 -2.84 -6.81
C GLY A 109 -2.09 -3.67 -5.53
N CYS A 110 -0.86 -4.08 -5.21
CA CYS A 110 -0.60 -5.02 -4.11
C CYS A 110 -0.93 -4.46 -2.71
N CYS A 111 -1.35 -3.21 -2.61
CA CYS A 111 -1.82 -2.59 -1.36
C CYS A 111 -0.85 -2.79 -0.18
N GLY A 112 0.46 -2.68 -0.45
CA GLY A 112 1.52 -2.86 0.54
C GLY A 112 1.75 -4.31 1.00
N SER A 113 1.11 -5.32 0.38
CA SER A 113 1.25 -6.74 0.74
C SER A 113 2.01 -7.56 -0.31
N GLY A 114 2.62 -6.92 -1.32
CA GLY A 114 3.20 -7.58 -2.47
C GLY A 114 4.24 -8.65 -2.14
N VAL A 115 5.11 -8.39 -1.17
CA VAL A 115 6.13 -9.38 -0.75
C VAL A 115 5.45 -10.62 -0.16
N ALA A 116 4.51 -10.43 0.75
CA ALA A 116 3.82 -11.53 1.42
C ALA A 116 2.96 -12.37 0.44
N LEU A 117 2.38 -11.73 -0.58
CA LEU A 117 1.51 -12.36 -1.57
C LEU A 117 2.26 -12.90 -2.80
N SER A 118 3.54 -12.59 -2.94
CA SER A 118 4.31 -12.86 -4.17
C SER A 118 4.25 -14.30 -4.66
N ALA A 119 4.33 -15.27 -3.76
CA ALA A 119 4.27 -16.69 -4.12
C ALA A 119 2.89 -17.08 -4.69
N GLY A 120 1.80 -16.65 -4.04
CA GLY A 120 0.44 -16.89 -4.53
C GLY A 120 0.17 -16.19 -5.86
N ILE A 121 0.59 -14.93 -5.98
CA ILE A 121 0.48 -14.17 -7.23
C ILE A 121 1.23 -14.90 -8.36
N GLY A 122 2.47 -15.31 -8.10
CA GLY A 122 3.28 -16.04 -9.08
C GLY A 122 2.65 -17.36 -9.52
N ALA A 123 2.10 -18.13 -8.57
CA ALA A 123 1.40 -19.37 -8.89
C ALA A 123 0.18 -19.11 -9.78
N ALA A 124 -0.69 -18.17 -9.40
CA ALA A 124 -1.89 -17.87 -10.17
C ALA A 124 -1.57 -17.35 -11.59
N ILE A 125 -0.63 -16.43 -11.73
CA ILE A 125 -0.21 -15.93 -13.06
C ILE A 125 0.39 -17.04 -13.90
N THR A 126 1.15 -17.95 -13.31
CA THR A 126 1.71 -19.10 -14.01
C THR A 126 0.61 -20.03 -14.53
N ASP A 127 -0.39 -20.34 -13.69
CA ASP A 127 -1.51 -21.18 -14.11
C ASP A 127 -2.30 -20.53 -15.25
N LEU A 128 -2.63 -19.25 -15.11
CA LEU A 128 -3.33 -18.48 -16.16
C LEU A 128 -2.53 -18.43 -17.47
N ALA A 129 -1.22 -18.19 -17.39
CA ALA A 129 -0.35 -18.15 -18.59
C ALA A 129 -0.23 -19.49 -19.29
N LEU A 130 -0.44 -20.59 -18.55
CA LEU A 130 -0.46 -21.96 -19.08
C LEU A 130 -1.87 -22.46 -19.38
N GLU A 131 -2.85 -21.54 -19.39
CA GLU A 131 -4.28 -21.85 -19.61
C GLU A 131 -4.81 -22.93 -18.65
N ARG A 132 -4.37 -22.87 -17.39
CA ARG A 132 -4.83 -23.72 -16.30
C ARG A 132 -5.72 -22.92 -15.34
N GLU A 133 -6.58 -23.62 -14.66
CA GLU A 133 -7.35 -23.03 -13.57
C GLU A 133 -6.44 -22.83 -12.36
N PRO A 134 -6.38 -21.61 -11.77
CA PRO A 134 -5.62 -21.37 -10.55
C PRO A 134 -6.07 -22.27 -9.40
N SER A 135 -5.14 -22.70 -8.57
CA SER A 135 -5.39 -23.62 -7.45
C SER A 135 -6.21 -23.00 -6.30
N PHE A 136 -6.50 -21.71 -6.37
CA PHE A 136 -7.35 -20.96 -5.43
C PHE A 136 -8.21 -19.95 -6.17
N ASP A 137 -9.30 -19.52 -5.53
CA ASP A 137 -10.24 -18.56 -6.12
C ASP A 137 -9.60 -17.18 -6.27
N ILE A 138 -9.48 -16.73 -7.53
CA ILE A 138 -8.99 -15.39 -7.89
C ILE A 138 -10.10 -14.42 -8.30
N ALA A 139 -11.36 -14.86 -8.35
CA ALA A 139 -12.48 -14.00 -8.76
C ALA A 139 -12.61 -12.70 -7.94
N PRO A 140 -12.33 -12.69 -6.62
CA PRO A 140 -12.34 -11.45 -5.85
C PRO A 140 -11.31 -10.42 -6.30
N PHE A 141 -10.31 -10.82 -7.10
CA PHE A 141 -9.20 -9.98 -7.54
C PHE A 141 -9.29 -9.59 -9.01
N ASP A 142 -10.41 -9.91 -9.66
CA ASP A 142 -10.63 -9.65 -11.09
C ASP A 142 -10.32 -8.19 -11.46
N PRO A 143 -9.50 -7.92 -12.51
CA PRO A 143 -9.21 -6.57 -12.97
C PRO A 143 -10.46 -5.77 -13.37
N GLY A 144 -11.51 -6.44 -13.81
CA GLY A 144 -12.77 -5.82 -14.23
C GLY A 144 -13.76 -5.53 -13.09
N ARG A 145 -13.47 -5.90 -11.84
CA ARG A 145 -14.40 -5.79 -10.71
C ARG A 145 -14.87 -4.37 -10.40
N PHE A 146 -14.13 -3.38 -10.80
CA PHE A 146 -14.50 -1.97 -10.61
C PHE A 146 -15.29 -1.39 -11.82
N GLY A 147 -15.49 -2.18 -12.88
CA GLY A 147 -16.11 -1.70 -14.10
C GLY A 147 -15.22 -0.71 -14.87
N SER A 148 -15.85 0.26 -15.54
CA SER A 148 -15.13 1.35 -16.20
C SER A 148 -14.81 2.43 -15.17
N VAL A 149 -13.55 2.69 -14.94
CA VAL A 149 -13.07 3.73 -14.03
C VAL A 149 -12.19 4.72 -14.76
N ASP A 150 -12.29 6.00 -14.40
CA ASP A 150 -11.29 6.99 -14.74
C ASP A 150 -10.26 7.05 -13.61
N PRO A 151 -9.01 6.58 -13.82
CA PRO A 151 -7.97 6.55 -12.80
C PRO A 151 -7.53 7.96 -12.36
N PHE A 152 -7.91 8.99 -13.10
CA PHE A 152 -7.59 10.39 -12.80
C PHE A 152 -8.73 11.11 -12.07
N CYS A 153 -9.87 10.45 -11.90
CA CYS A 153 -10.98 10.98 -11.13
C CYS A 153 -10.59 11.13 -9.65
N SER A 154 -10.87 12.29 -9.06
CA SER A 154 -10.57 12.56 -7.63
C SER A 154 -11.25 11.57 -6.71
N ASN A 155 -12.53 11.26 -6.97
CA ASN A 155 -13.30 10.31 -6.16
C ASN A 155 -12.67 8.90 -6.15
N PHE A 156 -12.19 8.42 -7.31
CA PHE A 156 -11.49 7.13 -7.36
C PHE A 156 -10.20 7.16 -6.54
N ARG A 157 -9.41 8.22 -6.67
CA ARG A 157 -8.18 8.39 -5.89
C ARG A 157 -8.44 8.50 -4.39
N GLU A 158 -9.47 9.21 -3.98
CA GLU A 158 -9.89 9.33 -2.58
C GLU A 158 -10.28 7.97 -1.97
N GLN A 159 -10.96 7.12 -2.73
CA GLN A 159 -11.27 5.76 -2.29
C GLN A 159 -10.00 4.91 -2.10
N CYS A 160 -9.02 5.02 -3.01
CA CYS A 160 -7.73 4.35 -2.85
C CYS A 160 -6.96 4.88 -1.62
N ALA A 161 -7.00 6.19 -1.37
CA ALA A 161 -6.39 6.79 -0.18
C ALA A 161 -7.07 6.31 1.11
N ALA A 162 -8.39 6.23 1.11
CA ALA A 162 -9.16 5.71 2.25
C ALA A 162 -8.81 4.24 2.54
N ALA A 163 -8.69 3.41 1.50
CA ALA A 163 -8.27 2.02 1.63
C ALA A 163 -6.86 1.91 2.22
N ARG A 164 -5.92 2.79 1.79
CA ARG A 164 -4.57 2.87 2.37
C ARG A 164 -4.60 3.29 3.84
N SER A 165 -5.33 4.32 4.17
CA SER A 165 -5.45 4.85 5.54
C SER A 165 -6.12 3.85 6.49
N ALA A 166 -7.04 3.02 5.99
CA ALA A 166 -7.72 2.00 6.77
C ALA A 166 -6.86 0.77 7.07
N LYS A 167 -5.82 0.50 6.27
CA LYS A 167 -5.04 -0.75 6.36
C LYS A 167 -4.43 -1.01 7.73
N SER A 168 -4.02 0.02 8.44
CA SER A 168 -3.38 -0.09 9.75
C SER A 168 -4.36 -0.11 10.92
N ARG A 169 -5.56 0.32 10.65
CA ARG A 169 -6.59 0.38 11.66
C ARG A 169 -7.41 -0.87 11.49
N LEU A 170 -7.42 -1.85 12.24
CA LEU A 170 -8.26 -3.06 12.20
C LEU A 170 -9.77 -2.78 11.95
N LEU A 171 -10.06 -1.74 11.20
CA LEU A 171 -11.40 -1.36 10.78
C LEU A 171 -11.77 -2.14 9.52
N PRO A 172 -13.01 -2.62 9.43
CA PRO A 172 -13.48 -3.22 8.19
C PRO A 172 -13.31 -2.21 7.04
N ALA A 173 -12.85 -2.71 5.89
CA ALA A 173 -12.76 -1.90 4.68
C ALA A 173 -14.10 -1.19 4.45
N PRO A 174 -14.11 0.09 4.06
CA PRO A 174 -15.35 0.79 3.74
C PRO A 174 -16.10 -0.01 2.67
N ALA A 175 -17.39 -0.21 2.90
CA ALA A 175 -18.24 -0.88 1.90
C ALA A 175 -18.12 -0.09 0.60
N VAL A 176 -17.66 -0.74 -0.47
CA VAL A 176 -17.63 -0.16 -1.80
C VAL A 176 -19.07 0.15 -2.19
N THR A 177 -19.47 1.39 -2.05
CA THR A 177 -20.78 1.83 -2.57
C THR A 177 -20.68 1.80 -4.09
N SER A 178 -21.57 1.04 -4.72
CA SER A 178 -21.66 0.81 -6.16
C SER A 178 -22.03 2.07 -6.99
N THR A 179 -21.67 3.24 -6.53
CA THR A 179 -21.94 4.52 -7.17
C THR A 179 -20.70 5.06 -7.90
N LEU A 180 -20.11 4.20 -8.75
CA LEU A 180 -19.13 4.66 -9.73
C LEU A 180 -19.85 5.04 -11.04
N GLN A 181 -20.94 5.80 -10.97
CA GLN A 181 -21.59 6.36 -12.14
C GLN A 181 -21.41 7.88 -12.15
N ALA A 182 -20.72 8.32 -13.19
CA ALA A 182 -20.55 9.61 -13.84
C ALA A 182 -19.17 10.21 -13.72
#